data_279e5b94cb608c025baf7a1b3fad72aa
#
_entry.id   279e5b94cb608c025baf7a1b3fad72aa
#
_cell.length_a   1.000
_cell.length_b   1.000
_cell.length_c   1.000
_cell.angle_alpha   90.00
_cell.angle_beta   90.00
_cell.angle_gamma   90.00
#
_symmetry.space_group_name_H-M   'P 1'
#
loop_
_entity.id
_entity.type
_entity.pdbx_description
1 polymer ?
#
loop_
_entity_poly.entity_id
_entity_poly.type
_entity_poly.pdbx_seq_one_letter_code
_entity_poly.pdbx_strand_id
1 'polypeptide(L)'
;MIRIVKIILSVIGISLVGLIAYEGINYKLTQLKSAEVQTSTITAEVRDKQLDCLAKNIYHEAGHEPFEGKVAVAQVTLNRAASGQFPSDICKVVYQKNVVYDKVLCQFSWYCEQATMARPKNVAAYKECQIVARQVLLEEFRLPSLKQALYFHGTHINPGWKKEKVATIGGHVFYK
;
A
#
# COMPACT_ATOMS: atom_id res chain seq x y z
N MET A 1 -69.12 25.67 5.84
CA MET A 1 -68.07 26.11 4.88
C MET A 1 -66.72 26.34 5.56
N ILE A 2 -66.58 27.20 6.54
CA ILE A 2 -65.31 27.59 7.19
C ILE A 2 -64.49 26.41 7.76
N ARG A 3 -65.16 25.42 8.38
CA ARG A 3 -64.46 24.20 8.94
C ARG A 3 -63.85 23.34 7.87
N ILE A 4 -64.53 23.13 6.75
CA ILE A 4 -64.04 22.32 5.62
C ILE A 4 -62.78 22.96 4.99
N VAL A 5 -62.80 24.29 4.80
CA VAL A 5 -61.66 25.06 4.27
C VAL A 5 -60.42 24.92 5.19
N LYS A 6 -60.61 25.01 6.53
CA LYS A 6 -59.50 24.82 7.48
C LYS A 6 -58.89 23.41 7.41
N ILE A 7 -59.70 22.37 7.25
CA ILE A 7 -59.24 20.99 7.14
C ILE A 7 -58.44 20.82 5.83
N ILE A 8 -58.91 21.33 4.72
CA ILE A 8 -58.23 21.27 3.41
C ILE A 8 -56.87 21.96 3.50
N LEU A 9 -56.80 23.17 4.05
CA LEU A 9 -55.55 23.92 4.22
C LEU A 9 -54.56 23.19 5.14
N SER A 10 -55.04 22.55 6.20
CA SER A 10 -54.18 21.75 7.09
C SER A 10 -53.61 20.54 6.38
N VAL A 11 -54.39 19.79 5.59
CA VAL A 11 -53.92 18.65 4.82
C VAL A 11 -52.89 19.04 3.77
N ILE A 12 -53.12 20.15 3.06
CA ILE A 12 -52.17 20.71 2.08
C ILE A 12 -50.86 21.09 2.79
N GLY A 13 -50.93 21.75 3.94
CA GLY A 13 -49.75 22.13 4.70
C GLY A 13 -48.91 20.91 5.17
N ILE A 14 -49.57 19.86 5.67
CA ILE A 14 -48.89 18.62 6.06
C ILE A 14 -48.24 17.92 4.87
N SER A 15 -48.93 17.87 3.71
CA SER A 15 -48.39 17.28 2.50
C SER A 15 -47.15 18.06 1.99
N LEU A 16 -47.18 19.37 2.06
CA LEU A 16 -46.05 20.21 1.61
C LEU A 16 -44.83 20.02 2.51
N VAL A 17 -45.02 19.96 3.82
CA VAL A 17 -43.96 19.69 4.77
C VAL A 17 -43.36 18.27 4.55
N GLY A 18 -44.23 17.27 4.28
CA GLY A 18 -43.79 15.93 3.93
C GLY A 18 -42.94 15.86 2.66
N LEU A 19 -43.31 16.61 1.63
CA LEU A 19 -42.52 16.70 0.38
C LEU A 19 -41.15 17.34 0.60
N ILE A 20 -41.12 18.46 1.35
CA ILE A 20 -39.83 19.15 1.65
C ILE A 20 -38.91 18.24 2.45
N ALA A 21 -39.46 17.52 3.44
CA ALA A 21 -38.68 16.57 4.24
C ALA A 21 -38.15 15.41 3.39
N TYR A 22 -38.97 14.86 2.49
CA TYR A 22 -38.59 13.80 1.57
C TYR A 22 -37.46 14.23 0.62
N GLU A 23 -37.55 15.40 0.00
CA GLU A 23 -36.49 15.97 -0.84
C GLU A 23 -35.19 16.19 -0.06
N GLY A 24 -35.29 16.73 1.15
CA GLY A 24 -34.12 16.94 2.02
C GLY A 24 -33.41 15.64 2.40
N ILE A 25 -34.19 14.60 2.69
CA ILE A 25 -33.63 13.26 3.00
C ILE A 25 -32.95 12.67 1.76
N ASN A 26 -33.59 12.71 0.60
CA ASN A 26 -33.02 12.19 -0.63
C ASN A 26 -31.74 12.91 -1.03
N TYR A 27 -31.73 14.23 -0.92
CA TYR A 27 -30.51 15.03 -1.14
C TYR A 27 -29.35 14.59 -0.21
N LYS A 28 -29.63 14.44 1.09
CA LYS A 28 -28.65 14.00 2.08
C LYS A 28 -28.10 12.59 1.78
N LEU A 29 -29.00 11.65 1.42
CA LEU A 29 -28.62 10.29 1.05
C LEU A 29 -27.74 10.25 -0.20
N THR A 30 -28.04 11.08 -1.19
CA THR A 30 -27.23 11.19 -2.41
C THR A 30 -25.83 11.72 -2.09
N GLN A 31 -25.72 12.73 -1.24
CA GLN A 31 -24.43 13.27 -0.79
C GLN A 31 -23.61 12.24 -0.03
N LEU A 32 -24.21 11.45 0.87
CA LEU A 32 -23.54 10.40 1.62
C LEU A 32 -23.02 9.29 0.69
N LYS A 33 -23.84 8.84 -0.26
CA LYS A 33 -23.43 7.84 -1.26
C LYS A 33 -22.27 8.32 -2.12
N SER A 34 -22.30 9.57 -2.57
CA SER A 34 -21.20 10.15 -3.36
C SER A 34 -19.91 10.25 -2.56
N ALA A 35 -19.97 10.63 -1.28
CA ALA A 35 -18.81 10.69 -0.39
C ALA A 35 -18.22 9.29 -0.13
N GLU A 36 -19.05 8.27 0.08
CA GLU A 36 -18.62 6.88 0.26
C GLU A 36 -17.90 6.34 -0.97
N VAL A 37 -18.47 6.56 -2.18
CA VAL A 37 -17.83 6.17 -3.45
C VAL A 37 -16.48 6.87 -3.62
N GLN A 38 -16.41 8.17 -3.35
CA GLN A 38 -15.16 8.93 -3.44
C GLN A 38 -14.09 8.37 -2.50
N THR A 39 -14.44 8.10 -1.25
CA THR A 39 -13.51 7.55 -0.24
C THR A 39 -13.02 6.16 -0.65
N SER A 40 -13.90 5.28 -1.15
CA SER A 40 -13.52 3.94 -1.61
C SER A 40 -12.58 3.99 -2.81
N THR A 41 -12.79 4.91 -3.74
CA THR A 41 -11.94 5.10 -4.92
C THR A 41 -10.53 5.57 -4.53
N ILE A 42 -10.40 6.55 -3.65
CA ILE A 42 -9.11 7.05 -3.14
C ILE A 42 -8.35 5.92 -2.44
N THR A 43 -9.04 5.12 -1.61
CA THR A 43 -8.43 3.99 -0.90
C THR A 43 -7.94 2.92 -1.86
N ALA A 44 -8.69 2.62 -2.93
CA ALA A 44 -8.28 1.66 -3.96
C ALA A 44 -7.05 2.14 -4.72
N GLU A 45 -7.00 3.40 -5.13
CA GLU A 45 -5.86 4.01 -5.81
C GLU A 45 -4.59 3.98 -4.94
N VAL A 46 -4.70 4.36 -3.67
CA VAL A 46 -3.57 4.29 -2.72
C VAL A 46 -3.07 2.86 -2.58
N ARG A 47 -3.97 1.89 -2.42
CA ARG A 47 -3.62 0.47 -2.32
C ARG A 47 -2.89 -0.03 -3.56
N ASP A 48 -3.40 0.28 -4.74
CA ASP A 48 -2.84 -0.19 -6.01
C ASP A 48 -1.45 0.41 -6.25
N LYS A 49 -1.25 1.66 -5.85
CA LYS A 49 0.07 2.32 -5.84
C LYS A 49 1.06 1.61 -4.90
N GLN A 50 0.62 1.24 -3.69
CA GLN A 50 1.48 0.51 -2.73
C GLN A 50 1.86 -0.87 -3.27
N LEU A 51 0.93 -1.57 -3.91
CA LEU A 51 1.18 -2.85 -4.58
C LEU A 51 2.21 -2.73 -5.71
N ASP A 52 2.09 -1.70 -6.55
CA ASP A 52 3.03 -1.46 -7.65
C ASP A 52 4.45 -1.15 -7.12
N CYS A 53 4.57 -0.31 -6.10
CA CYS A 53 5.86 -0.03 -5.48
C CYS A 53 6.50 -1.30 -4.90
N LEU A 54 5.72 -2.11 -4.17
CA LEU A 54 6.19 -3.36 -3.58
C LEU A 54 6.62 -4.36 -4.65
N ALA A 55 5.81 -4.55 -5.70
CA ALA A 55 6.12 -5.44 -6.81
C ALA A 55 7.40 -5.04 -7.56
N LYS A 56 7.60 -3.75 -7.79
CA LYS A 56 8.85 -3.23 -8.38
C LYS A 56 10.06 -3.54 -7.52
N ASN A 57 9.94 -3.33 -6.21
CA ASN A 57 11.03 -3.64 -5.29
C ASN A 57 11.37 -5.12 -5.30
N ILE A 58 10.36 -6.00 -5.20
CA ILE A 58 10.57 -7.46 -5.30
C ILE A 58 11.25 -7.83 -6.62
N TYR A 59 10.82 -7.24 -7.72
CA TYR A 59 11.37 -7.54 -9.05
C TYR A 59 12.86 -7.20 -9.17
N HIS A 60 13.26 -6.03 -8.68
CA HIS A 60 14.65 -5.60 -8.78
C HIS A 60 15.57 -6.29 -7.78
N GLU A 61 15.09 -6.57 -6.58
CA GLU A 61 15.90 -7.18 -5.52
C GLU A 61 15.89 -8.71 -5.57
N ALA A 62 14.77 -9.33 -5.94
CA ALA A 62 14.55 -10.76 -5.82
C ALA A 62 13.82 -11.37 -7.04
N GLY A 63 13.83 -10.73 -8.20
CA GLY A 63 13.08 -11.18 -9.39
C GLY A 63 13.45 -12.59 -9.86
N HIS A 64 14.69 -13.03 -9.63
CA HIS A 64 15.19 -14.35 -9.97
C HIS A 64 15.19 -15.35 -8.80
N GLU A 65 14.80 -14.90 -7.61
CA GLU A 65 14.73 -15.74 -6.43
C GLU A 65 13.52 -16.69 -6.46
N PRO A 66 13.55 -17.81 -5.72
CA PRO A 66 12.38 -18.62 -5.46
C PRO A 66 11.30 -17.80 -4.73
N PHE A 67 10.10 -18.38 -4.63
CA PHE A 67 8.93 -17.73 -4.02
C PHE A 67 9.23 -17.16 -2.63
N GLU A 68 9.87 -17.96 -1.76
CA GLU A 68 10.21 -17.55 -0.39
C GLU A 68 11.19 -16.36 -0.37
N GLY A 69 12.15 -16.31 -1.31
CA GLY A 69 13.08 -15.18 -1.45
C GLY A 69 12.36 -13.88 -1.82
N LYS A 70 11.40 -13.95 -2.75
CA LYS A 70 10.54 -12.84 -3.13
C LYS A 70 9.68 -12.38 -1.94
N VAL A 71 9.06 -13.31 -1.21
CA VAL A 71 8.29 -13.02 0.02
C VAL A 71 9.17 -12.36 1.08
N ALA A 72 10.40 -12.85 1.26
CA ALA A 72 11.34 -12.32 2.25
C ALA A 72 11.67 -10.84 2.02
N VAL A 73 11.98 -10.45 0.79
CA VAL A 73 12.23 -9.04 0.42
C VAL A 73 10.97 -8.19 0.61
N ALA A 74 9.81 -8.69 0.20
CA ALA A 74 8.53 -8.01 0.40
C ALA A 74 8.25 -7.78 1.89
N GLN A 75 8.42 -8.81 2.72
CA GLN A 75 8.18 -8.73 4.16
C GLN A 75 9.11 -7.74 4.86
N VAL A 76 10.40 -7.70 4.51
CA VAL A 76 11.32 -6.69 5.06
C VAL A 76 10.85 -5.28 4.70
N THR A 77 10.36 -5.06 3.49
CA THR A 77 9.83 -3.75 3.08
C THR A 77 8.63 -3.34 3.95
N LEU A 78 7.71 -4.26 4.24
CA LEU A 78 6.58 -4.01 5.13
C LEU A 78 7.01 -3.82 6.58
N ASN A 79 7.95 -4.63 7.08
CA ASN A 79 8.50 -4.49 8.43
C ASN A 79 9.14 -3.10 8.62
N ARG A 80 9.86 -2.60 7.63
CA ARG A 80 10.41 -1.24 7.63
C ARG A 80 9.30 -0.20 7.78
N ALA A 81 8.26 -0.28 6.94
CA ALA A 81 7.13 0.65 7.00
C ALA A 81 6.40 0.63 8.36
N ALA A 82 6.40 -0.52 9.05
CA ALA A 82 5.77 -0.68 10.36
C ALA A 82 6.70 -0.37 11.55
N SER A 83 8.02 -0.28 11.35
CA SER A 83 9.00 -0.23 12.45
C SER A 83 9.13 1.11 13.17
N GLY A 84 8.64 2.20 12.58
CA GLY A 84 8.88 3.57 13.04
C GLY A 84 10.30 4.10 12.77
N GLN A 85 11.23 3.27 12.30
CA GLN A 85 12.61 3.65 11.93
C GLN A 85 12.71 4.10 10.46
N PHE A 86 11.72 3.79 9.66
CA PHE A 86 11.60 4.09 8.23
C PHE A 86 10.28 4.83 7.98
N PRO A 87 10.09 5.40 6.78
CA PRO A 87 8.79 5.96 6.41
C PRO A 87 7.66 4.94 6.55
N SER A 88 6.48 5.35 6.99
CA SER A 88 5.31 4.47 7.20
C SER A 88 4.56 4.08 5.91
N ASP A 89 5.03 4.53 4.76
CA ASP A 89 4.45 4.28 3.43
C ASP A 89 5.39 3.41 2.61
N ILE A 90 4.88 2.34 2.00
CA ILE A 90 5.69 1.36 1.24
C ILE A 90 6.46 2.04 0.10
N CYS A 91 5.80 2.91 -0.68
CA CYS A 91 6.47 3.62 -1.76
C CYS A 91 7.56 4.54 -1.23
N LYS A 92 7.34 5.21 -0.09
CA LYS A 92 8.36 6.04 0.54
C LYS A 92 9.54 5.21 1.07
N VAL A 93 9.32 3.99 1.56
CA VAL A 93 10.39 3.05 1.92
C VAL A 93 11.18 2.64 0.67
N VAL A 94 10.47 2.25 -0.39
CA VAL A 94 11.09 1.76 -1.63
C VAL A 94 11.93 2.84 -2.31
N TYR A 95 11.43 4.06 -2.37
CA TYR A 95 12.08 5.18 -3.03
C TYR A 95 12.84 6.11 -2.08
N GLN A 96 13.13 5.64 -0.85
CA GLN A 96 13.85 6.44 0.13
C GLN A 96 15.27 6.76 -0.35
N LYS A 97 15.65 8.05 -0.24
CA LYS A 97 16.98 8.57 -0.49
C LYS A 97 17.52 9.26 0.75
N ASN A 98 18.76 9.02 1.05
CA ASN A 98 19.51 9.70 2.12
C ASN A 98 20.69 10.44 1.49
N VAL A 99 21.04 11.60 2.03
CA VAL A 99 22.24 12.33 1.62
C VAL A 99 23.28 12.16 2.73
N VAL A 100 24.42 11.57 2.39
CA VAL A 100 25.52 11.33 3.32
C VAL A 100 26.80 11.83 2.65
N TYR A 101 27.46 12.83 3.26
CA TYR A 101 28.66 13.48 2.69
C TYR A 101 28.47 13.86 1.20
N ASP A 102 27.39 14.60 0.91
CA ASP A 102 27.02 15.09 -0.44
C ASP A 102 26.75 13.97 -1.48
N LYS A 103 26.68 12.72 -1.06
CA LYS A 103 26.30 11.57 -1.91
C LYS A 103 24.88 11.15 -1.64
N VAL A 104 24.11 10.97 -2.71
CA VAL A 104 22.74 10.39 -2.63
C VAL A 104 22.87 8.88 -2.54
N LEU A 105 22.35 8.30 -1.45
CA LEU A 105 22.26 6.88 -1.22
C LEU A 105 20.79 6.47 -1.24
N CYS A 106 20.43 5.55 -2.13
CA CYS A 106 19.09 4.96 -2.16
C CYS A 106 18.99 3.80 -1.17
N GLN A 107 17.83 3.65 -0.54
CA GLN A 107 17.55 2.52 0.34
C GLN A 107 17.64 1.18 -0.42
N PHE A 108 17.19 1.18 -1.66
CA PHE A 108 17.41 0.10 -2.63
C PHE A 108 18.23 0.64 -3.80
N SER A 109 19.38 0.04 -4.08
CA SER A 109 20.38 0.57 -5.00
C SER A 109 19.85 0.75 -6.42
N TRP A 110 19.00 -0.17 -6.88
CA TRP A 110 18.41 -0.13 -8.22
C TRP A 110 17.71 1.19 -8.55
N TYR A 111 17.19 1.88 -7.54
CA TYR A 111 16.50 3.16 -7.72
C TYR A 111 17.46 4.32 -8.01
N CYS A 112 18.71 4.22 -7.55
CA CYS A 112 19.75 5.22 -7.83
C CYS A 112 20.58 4.90 -9.07
N GLU A 113 20.71 3.62 -9.43
CA GLU A 113 21.69 3.18 -10.42
C GLU A 113 21.30 3.52 -11.86
N GLN A 114 20.01 3.55 -12.20
CA GLN A 114 19.56 4.00 -13.53
C GLN A 114 18.07 4.39 -13.54
N ALA A 115 17.80 5.63 -13.94
CA ALA A 115 16.42 6.12 -14.14
C ALA A 115 15.65 5.32 -15.23
N THR A 116 16.34 4.63 -16.13
CA THR A 116 15.76 3.79 -17.20
C THR A 116 15.35 2.39 -16.73
N MET A 117 15.80 1.93 -15.58
CA MET A 117 15.45 0.62 -15.02
C MET A 117 14.10 0.58 -14.28
N ALA A 118 13.38 1.69 -14.22
CA ALA A 118 12.07 1.76 -13.59
C ALA A 118 11.00 0.86 -14.24
N ARG A 119 11.23 0.37 -15.47
CA ARG A 119 10.30 -0.56 -16.15
C ARG A 119 10.86 -1.99 -16.14
N PRO A 120 10.11 -2.96 -15.59
CA PRO A 120 10.48 -4.37 -15.65
C PRO A 120 10.64 -4.84 -17.11
N LYS A 121 11.82 -5.37 -17.44
CA LYS A 121 12.11 -5.89 -18.79
C LYS A 121 11.48 -7.27 -19.01
N ASN A 122 11.46 -8.10 -17.98
CA ASN A 122 10.82 -9.42 -18.02
C ASN A 122 9.40 -9.33 -17.45
N VAL A 123 8.41 -9.28 -18.34
CA VAL A 123 7.00 -9.13 -17.99
C VAL A 123 6.48 -10.34 -17.19
N ALA A 124 6.92 -11.56 -17.52
CA ALA A 124 6.49 -12.77 -16.80
C ALA A 124 7.00 -12.75 -15.34
N ALA A 125 8.29 -12.49 -15.14
CA ALA A 125 8.87 -12.39 -13.80
C ALA A 125 8.23 -11.24 -13.00
N TYR A 126 7.92 -10.12 -13.64
CA TYR A 126 7.22 -9.02 -12.96
C TYR A 126 5.82 -9.39 -12.51
N LYS A 127 5.08 -10.14 -13.34
CA LYS A 127 3.75 -10.63 -12.98
C LYS A 127 3.78 -11.55 -11.75
N GLU A 128 4.79 -12.41 -11.65
CA GLU A 128 5.00 -13.20 -10.42
C GLU A 128 5.25 -12.31 -9.20
N CYS A 129 6.08 -11.26 -9.35
CA CYS A 129 6.33 -10.29 -8.28
C CYS A 129 5.06 -9.54 -7.86
N GLN A 130 4.15 -9.24 -8.79
CA GLN A 130 2.84 -8.65 -8.49
C GLN A 130 1.96 -9.59 -7.67
N ILE A 131 1.97 -10.90 -7.98
CA ILE A 131 1.24 -11.92 -7.22
C ILE A 131 1.79 -11.98 -5.79
N VAL A 132 3.12 -12.04 -5.63
CA VAL A 132 3.77 -12.07 -4.30
C VAL A 132 3.46 -10.79 -3.52
N ALA A 133 3.55 -9.63 -4.15
CA ALA A 133 3.20 -8.35 -3.52
C ALA A 133 1.77 -8.35 -2.97
N ARG A 134 0.81 -8.89 -3.74
CA ARG A 134 -0.58 -9.03 -3.33
C ARG A 134 -0.72 -9.98 -2.14
N GLN A 135 -0.10 -11.15 -2.19
CA GLN A 135 -0.15 -12.14 -1.10
C GLN A 135 0.43 -11.57 0.19
N VAL A 136 1.56 -10.86 0.11
CA VAL A 136 2.21 -10.29 1.28
C VAL A 136 1.46 -9.07 1.82
N LEU A 137 0.96 -8.18 0.96
CA LEU A 137 0.31 -6.94 1.40
C LEU A 137 -1.16 -7.12 1.79
N LEU A 138 -1.92 -7.90 1.03
CA LEU A 138 -3.38 -8.00 1.19
C LEU A 138 -3.83 -9.29 1.87
N GLU A 139 -3.09 -10.39 1.68
CA GLU A 139 -3.44 -11.71 2.21
C GLU A 139 -2.60 -12.06 3.44
N GLU A 140 -1.77 -11.12 3.89
CA GLU A 140 -0.94 -11.21 5.10
C GLU A 140 -0.01 -12.44 5.15
N PHE A 141 0.39 -12.97 3.98
CA PHE A 141 1.36 -14.07 3.93
C PHE A 141 2.70 -13.62 4.53
N ARG A 142 3.22 -14.38 5.50
CA ARG A 142 4.44 -14.04 6.25
C ARG A 142 5.31 -15.27 6.48
N LEU A 143 6.62 -15.03 6.48
CA LEU A 143 7.63 -15.98 6.95
C LEU A 143 7.91 -15.71 8.44
N PRO A 144 7.61 -16.65 9.35
CA PRO A 144 7.75 -16.42 10.81
C PRO A 144 9.17 -16.03 11.23
N SER A 145 10.20 -16.61 10.56
CA SER A 145 11.61 -16.30 10.81
C SER A 145 12.00 -14.84 10.55
N LEU A 146 11.21 -14.11 9.76
CA LEU A 146 11.47 -12.73 9.36
C LEU A 146 10.60 -11.70 10.09
N LYS A 147 9.91 -12.07 11.17
CA LYS A 147 8.97 -11.17 11.88
C LYS A 147 9.59 -9.82 12.25
N GLN A 148 10.88 -9.79 12.57
CA GLN A 148 11.59 -8.56 12.99
C GLN A 148 12.70 -8.15 12.01
N ALA A 149 12.83 -8.80 10.86
CA ALA A 149 13.87 -8.49 9.90
C ALA A 149 13.66 -7.11 9.27
N LEU A 150 14.69 -6.27 9.35
CA LEU A 150 14.72 -4.91 8.78
C LEU A 150 15.83 -4.73 7.74
N TYR A 151 16.83 -5.63 7.73
CA TYR A 151 18.01 -5.50 6.89
C TYR A 151 18.30 -6.83 6.17
N PHE A 152 18.86 -6.73 4.97
CA PHE A 152 19.36 -7.90 4.25
C PHE A 152 20.50 -7.51 3.30
N HIS A 153 21.27 -8.49 2.89
CA HIS A 153 22.27 -8.40 1.82
C HIS A 153 22.38 -9.74 1.08
N GLY A 154 22.94 -9.72 -0.13
CA GLY A 154 23.22 -10.95 -0.86
C GLY A 154 24.26 -11.83 -0.15
N THR A 155 24.11 -13.15 -0.23
CA THR A 155 25.00 -14.11 0.45
C THR A 155 26.47 -13.98 0.05
N HIS A 156 26.75 -13.41 -1.13
CA HIS A 156 28.10 -13.16 -1.64
C HIS A 156 28.77 -11.90 -1.05
N ILE A 157 28.05 -11.11 -0.24
CA ILE A 157 28.52 -9.85 0.37
C ILE A 157 28.78 -10.11 1.85
N ASN A 158 29.85 -9.54 2.41
CA ASN A 158 30.07 -9.44 3.84
C ASN A 158 30.15 -7.97 4.24
N PRO A 159 29.03 -7.36 4.72
CA PRO A 159 29.02 -5.94 5.07
C PRO A 159 29.67 -5.64 6.44
N GLY A 160 30.11 -6.65 7.18
CA GLY A 160 30.70 -6.47 8.51
C GLY A 160 29.71 -5.96 9.57
N TRP A 161 28.42 -6.15 9.36
CA TRP A 161 27.38 -5.65 10.29
C TRP A 161 27.41 -6.37 11.63
N LYS A 162 27.34 -5.61 12.72
CA LYS A 162 27.11 -6.12 14.08
C LYS A 162 25.62 -6.24 14.39
N LYS A 163 24.86 -6.84 13.46
CA LYS A 163 23.40 -7.04 13.58
C LYS A 163 23.10 -8.52 13.83
N GLU A 164 22.01 -8.79 14.51
CA GLU A 164 21.56 -10.15 14.75
C GLU A 164 20.99 -10.77 13.48
N LYS A 165 21.64 -11.83 13.00
CA LYS A 165 21.17 -12.63 11.87
C LYS A 165 19.94 -13.44 12.29
N VAL A 166 18.88 -13.37 11.48
CA VAL A 166 17.62 -14.10 11.76
C VAL A 166 17.35 -15.24 10.78
N ALA A 167 17.78 -15.11 9.51
CA ALA A 167 17.58 -16.16 8.51
C ALA A 167 18.55 -16.02 7.33
N THR A 168 18.67 -17.11 6.56
CA THR A 168 19.17 -17.09 5.17
C THR A 168 18.10 -17.72 4.30
N ILE A 169 17.60 -17.00 3.29
CA ILE A 169 16.53 -17.44 2.39
C ILE A 169 16.93 -17.06 0.98
N GLY A 170 16.96 -18.06 0.08
CA GLY A 170 17.48 -17.87 -1.26
C GLY A 170 18.90 -17.33 -1.25
N GLY A 171 19.18 -16.36 -2.10
CA GLY A 171 20.46 -15.66 -2.19
C GLY A 171 20.69 -14.55 -1.15
N HIS A 172 19.88 -14.46 -0.08
CA HIS A 172 19.92 -13.35 0.88
C HIS A 172 20.09 -13.80 2.34
N VAL A 173 20.80 -12.96 3.12
CA VAL A 173 20.93 -13.08 4.58
C VAL A 173 20.18 -11.93 5.24
N PHE A 174 19.30 -12.24 6.20
CA PHE A 174 18.39 -11.30 6.85
C PHE A 174 18.78 -11.03 8.31
N TYR A 175 18.58 -9.78 8.75
CA TYR A 175 18.96 -9.29 10.08
C TYR A 175 17.87 -8.40 10.68
N LYS A 176 17.82 -8.38 12.03
CA LYS A 176 17.03 -7.40 12.79
C LYS A 176 17.87 -6.27 13.37
#